data_ed95e7e1a5787540c14dab031f38c182
#
_entry.id   ed95e7e1a5787540c14dab031f38c182
#
_cell.length_a   1.000
_cell.length_b   1.000
_cell.length_c   1.000
_cell.angle_alpha   90.00
_cell.angle_beta   90.00
_cell.angle_gamma   90.00
#
_symmetry.space_group_name_H-M   'P 1'
#
loop_
_entity.id
_entity.type
_entity.pdbx_description
1 polymer ?
#
loop_
_entity_poly.entity_id
_entity_poly.type
_entity_poly.pdbx_seq_one_letter_code
_entity_poly.pdbx_strand_id
1 'polypeptide(L)'
;MSATQDESIKGNRPEDIKLPLGKSFAYGLQHVLTMYGGIIAPPLIIGNAAGLAPDEIGLLVACCLFVGGLATILQTVGIPFFGAQLPLVQGTSFASVATMVAIVNGGGGIHAVFGAVLVAALVGFLIAPFFARIIRFFPPVVTGVVITMIGISLTPVAANWAMGGDAKAEGYGSLANI
;
A
#
# COMPACT_ATOMS: atom_id res chain seq x y z
N MET A 1 -35.98 0.96 20.87
CA MET A 1 -35.47 0.87 19.50
C MET A 1 -34.14 0.08 19.42
N SER A 2 -33.88 -0.85 20.32
CA SER A 2 -32.59 -1.57 20.42
C SER A 2 -32.65 -3.08 20.17
N ALA A 3 -33.84 -3.71 20.16
CA ALA A 3 -33.94 -5.16 20.04
C ALA A 3 -34.03 -5.68 18.58
N THR A 4 -34.39 -4.84 17.63
CA THR A 4 -34.52 -5.22 16.22
C THR A 4 -33.22 -5.19 15.40
N GLN A 5 -32.16 -4.59 15.94
CA GLN A 5 -30.84 -4.61 15.29
C GLN A 5 -30.01 -5.85 15.66
N ASP A 6 -30.29 -6.47 16.79
CA ASP A 6 -29.49 -7.60 17.29
C ASP A 6 -29.91 -8.96 16.66
N GLU A 7 -31.13 -9.08 16.16
CA GLU A 7 -31.58 -10.31 15.47
C GLU A 7 -31.15 -10.40 14.00
N SER A 8 -30.87 -9.27 13.34
CA SER A 8 -30.38 -9.26 11.95
C SER A 8 -28.89 -9.67 11.83
N ILE A 9 -28.15 -9.68 12.93
CA ILE A 9 -26.72 -10.04 12.97
C ILE A 9 -26.53 -11.56 13.13
N LYS A 10 -27.53 -12.29 13.52
CA LYS A 10 -27.47 -13.76 13.72
C LYS A 10 -27.65 -14.55 12.42
N GLY A 11 -26.89 -14.26 11.39
CA GLY A 11 -26.91 -15.08 10.16
C GLY A 11 -26.24 -14.45 8.95
N ASN A 12 -25.98 -13.15 8.94
CA ASN A 12 -25.29 -12.47 7.84
C ASN A 12 -23.87 -12.10 8.27
N ARG A 13 -22.92 -12.33 7.38
CA ARG A 13 -21.54 -11.85 7.58
C ARG A 13 -21.58 -10.32 7.66
N PRO A 14 -20.71 -9.67 8.45
CA PRO A 14 -20.62 -8.21 8.51
C PRO A 14 -20.48 -7.53 7.14
N GLU A 15 -19.84 -8.21 6.20
CA GLU A 15 -19.65 -7.76 4.81
C GLU A 15 -20.94 -7.77 3.98
N ASP A 16 -21.97 -8.53 4.37
CA ASP A 16 -23.25 -8.61 3.65
C ASP A 16 -24.25 -7.49 4.08
N ILE A 17 -23.88 -6.65 5.04
CA ILE A 17 -24.70 -5.55 5.53
C ILE A 17 -24.85 -4.49 4.44
N LYS A 18 -26.06 -4.32 3.92
CA LYS A 18 -26.37 -3.29 2.93
C LYS A 18 -26.47 -1.91 3.59
N LEU A 19 -25.51 -1.06 3.28
CA LEU A 19 -25.52 0.34 3.68
C LEU A 19 -26.34 1.19 2.69
N PRO A 20 -27.01 2.29 3.14
CA PRO A 20 -27.59 3.27 2.24
C PRO A 20 -26.55 3.84 1.29
N LEU A 21 -26.91 4.08 0.02
CA LEU A 21 -25.99 4.55 -1.03
C LEU A 21 -25.14 5.76 -0.62
N GLY A 22 -25.71 6.74 0.08
CA GLY A 22 -24.98 7.91 0.55
C GLY A 22 -23.89 7.58 1.55
N LYS A 23 -24.13 6.64 2.48
CA LYS A 23 -23.10 6.18 3.43
C LYS A 23 -22.03 5.36 2.73
N SER A 24 -22.43 4.49 1.81
CA SER A 24 -21.47 3.68 1.01
C SER A 24 -20.54 4.57 0.20
N PHE A 25 -21.08 5.63 -0.44
CA PHE A 25 -20.29 6.60 -1.18
C PHE A 25 -19.32 7.38 -0.26
N ALA A 26 -19.82 7.86 0.88
CA ALA A 26 -18.99 8.61 1.83
C ALA A 26 -17.82 7.75 2.37
N TYR A 27 -18.08 6.51 2.75
CA TYR A 27 -17.03 5.59 3.19
C TYR A 27 -16.07 5.22 2.07
N GLY A 28 -16.56 4.97 0.85
CA GLY A 28 -15.71 4.72 -0.30
C GLY A 28 -14.79 5.89 -0.61
N LEU A 29 -15.32 7.11 -0.61
CA LEU A 29 -14.52 8.33 -0.80
C LEU A 29 -13.47 8.51 0.31
N GLN A 30 -13.84 8.29 1.56
CA GLN A 30 -12.92 8.33 2.70
C GLN A 30 -11.78 7.32 2.51
N HIS A 31 -12.08 6.08 2.11
CA HIS A 31 -11.06 5.07 1.83
C HIS A 31 -10.08 5.51 0.75
N VAL A 32 -10.59 6.03 -0.37
CA VAL A 32 -9.76 6.53 -1.48
C VAL A 32 -8.85 7.67 -1.01
N LEU A 33 -9.41 8.68 -0.32
CA LEU A 33 -8.64 9.83 0.15
C LEU A 33 -7.56 9.43 1.16
N THR A 34 -7.88 8.54 2.10
CA THR A 34 -6.93 8.07 3.11
C THR A 34 -5.75 7.32 2.49
N MET A 35 -6.02 6.57 1.43
CA MET A 35 -5.02 5.71 0.81
C MET A 35 -4.23 6.37 -0.31
N TYR A 36 -4.73 7.49 -0.84
CA TYR A 36 -4.11 8.19 -1.97
C TYR A 36 -2.62 8.49 -1.74
N GLY A 37 -2.29 9.07 -0.59
CA GLY A 37 -0.90 9.34 -0.21
C GLY A 37 -0.05 8.07 -0.07
N GLY A 38 -0.65 7.00 0.45
CA GLY A 38 0.04 5.70 0.63
C GLY A 38 0.40 5.01 -0.68
N ILE A 39 -0.39 5.20 -1.74
CA ILE A 39 -0.08 4.62 -3.07
C ILE A 39 0.99 5.45 -3.80
N ILE A 40 0.95 6.77 -3.66
CA ILE A 40 1.84 7.68 -4.40
C ILE A 40 3.25 7.70 -3.82
N ALA A 41 3.40 7.63 -2.50
CA ALA A 41 4.69 7.81 -1.86
C ALA A 41 5.75 6.75 -2.26
N PRO A 42 5.48 5.44 -2.31
CA PRO A 42 6.47 4.46 -2.71
C PRO A 42 7.06 4.68 -4.12
N PRO A 43 6.26 4.88 -5.19
CA PRO A 43 6.82 5.14 -6.51
C PRO A 43 7.60 6.46 -6.58
N LEU A 44 7.21 7.51 -5.83
CA LEU A 44 7.99 8.74 -5.72
C LEU A 44 9.37 8.49 -5.08
N ILE A 45 9.41 7.74 -3.97
CA ILE A 45 10.66 7.44 -3.27
C ILE A 45 11.60 6.64 -4.18
N ILE A 46 11.09 5.60 -4.84
CA ILE A 46 11.86 4.71 -5.68
C ILE A 46 12.31 5.42 -6.97
N GLY A 47 11.42 6.21 -7.59
CA GLY A 47 11.73 6.98 -8.79
C GLY A 47 12.81 8.02 -8.54
N ASN A 48 12.74 8.76 -7.44
CA ASN A 48 13.77 9.70 -7.04
C ASN A 48 15.09 9.00 -6.72
N ALA A 49 15.07 7.88 -6.01
CA ALA A 49 16.28 7.09 -5.72
C ALA A 49 16.93 6.56 -7.00
N ALA A 50 16.14 6.19 -8.00
CA ALA A 50 16.60 5.71 -9.29
C ALA A 50 17.06 6.84 -10.24
N GLY A 51 16.88 8.11 -9.85
CA GLY A 51 17.22 9.26 -10.68
C GLY A 51 16.35 9.40 -11.94
N LEU A 52 15.11 8.95 -11.89
CA LEU A 52 14.17 9.06 -13.00
C LEU A 52 13.77 10.52 -13.24
N ALA A 53 13.47 10.85 -14.50
CA ALA A 53 12.91 12.16 -14.85
C ALA A 53 11.51 12.35 -14.24
N PRO A 54 11.07 13.60 -13.98
CA PRO A 54 9.77 13.85 -13.34
C PRO A 54 8.57 13.29 -14.10
N ASP A 55 8.62 13.26 -15.43
CA ASP A 55 7.60 12.66 -16.29
C ASP A 55 7.55 11.12 -16.16
N GLU A 56 8.71 10.46 -16.05
CA GLU A 56 8.81 9.02 -15.80
C GLU A 56 8.26 8.66 -14.42
N ILE A 57 8.57 9.46 -13.39
CA ILE A 57 8.01 9.30 -12.05
C ILE A 57 6.49 9.48 -12.08
N GLY A 58 6.00 10.50 -12.81
CA GLY A 58 4.57 10.72 -12.99
C GLY A 58 3.86 9.53 -13.65
N LEU A 59 4.48 8.94 -14.67
CA LEU A 59 3.98 7.73 -15.32
C LEU A 59 3.98 6.53 -14.36
N LEU A 60 5.05 6.35 -13.58
CA LEU A 60 5.13 5.28 -12.58
C LEU A 60 4.02 5.39 -11.53
N VAL A 61 3.76 6.59 -11.02
CA VAL A 61 2.66 6.88 -10.09
C VAL A 61 1.31 6.56 -10.73
N ALA A 62 1.08 7.00 -11.96
CA ALA A 62 -0.16 6.74 -12.68
C ALA A 62 -0.41 5.24 -12.89
N CYS A 63 0.62 4.48 -13.25
CA CYS A 63 0.55 3.01 -13.36
C CYS A 63 0.21 2.35 -12.01
N CYS A 64 0.84 2.80 -10.92
CA CYS A 64 0.56 2.28 -9.58
C CYS A 64 -0.89 2.55 -9.16
N LEU A 65 -1.41 3.74 -9.40
CA LEU A 65 -2.80 4.11 -9.12
C LEU A 65 -3.78 3.29 -9.97
N PHE A 66 -3.52 3.13 -11.26
CA PHE A 66 -4.38 2.39 -12.17
C PHE A 66 -4.46 0.91 -11.79
N VAL A 67 -3.31 0.26 -11.62
CA VAL A 67 -3.25 -1.16 -11.23
C VAL A 67 -3.80 -1.38 -9.82
N GLY A 68 -3.51 -0.47 -8.88
CA GLY A 68 -4.08 -0.51 -7.54
C GLY A 68 -5.61 -0.39 -7.55
N GLY A 69 -6.16 0.47 -8.40
CA GLY A 69 -7.60 0.59 -8.62
C GLY A 69 -8.23 -0.70 -9.15
N LEU A 70 -7.63 -1.31 -10.19
CA LEU A 70 -8.09 -2.60 -10.73
C LEU A 70 -8.02 -3.72 -9.68
N ALA A 71 -6.91 -3.80 -8.94
CA ALA A 71 -6.75 -4.78 -7.87
C ALA A 71 -7.77 -4.57 -6.74
N THR A 72 -8.10 -3.32 -6.41
CA THR A 72 -9.13 -2.98 -5.42
C THR A 72 -10.53 -3.41 -5.88
N ILE A 73 -10.87 -3.20 -7.15
CA ILE A 73 -12.13 -3.67 -7.72
C ILE A 73 -12.19 -5.19 -7.65
N LEU A 74 -11.13 -5.88 -8.07
CA LEU A 74 -11.04 -7.35 -8.02
C LEU A 74 -11.19 -7.87 -6.58
N GLN A 75 -10.55 -7.21 -5.62
CA GLN A 75 -10.61 -7.58 -4.21
C GLN A 75 -12.01 -7.38 -3.62
N THR A 76 -12.69 -6.29 -3.99
CA THR A 76 -13.98 -5.90 -3.42
C THR A 76 -15.15 -6.65 -4.06
N VAL A 77 -15.14 -6.78 -5.38
CA VAL A 77 -16.20 -7.49 -6.13
C VAL A 77 -16.04 -9.00 -5.95
N GLY A 78 -14.80 -9.47 -6.02
CA GLY A 78 -14.46 -10.89 -5.95
C GLY A 78 -14.90 -11.66 -7.21
N ILE A 79 -14.04 -12.56 -7.64
CA ILE A 79 -14.37 -13.57 -8.66
C ILE A 79 -14.04 -14.95 -8.06
N PRO A 80 -14.54 -16.07 -8.63
CA PRO A 80 -14.18 -17.38 -8.15
C PRO A 80 -12.66 -17.54 -8.01
N PHE A 81 -12.19 -17.90 -6.83
CA PHE A 81 -10.78 -18.04 -6.43
C PHE A 81 -9.98 -16.74 -6.19
N PHE A 82 -10.49 -15.55 -6.52
CA PHE A 82 -9.79 -14.28 -6.31
C PHE A 82 -10.70 -13.24 -5.66
N GLY A 83 -10.13 -12.48 -4.71
CA GLY A 83 -10.84 -11.44 -3.97
C GLY A 83 -11.57 -12.00 -2.74
N ALA A 84 -11.42 -11.29 -1.61
CA ALA A 84 -12.05 -11.68 -0.34
C ALA A 84 -13.46 -11.07 -0.17
N GLN A 85 -13.95 -10.30 -1.15
CA GLN A 85 -15.22 -9.56 -1.08
C GLN A 85 -15.29 -8.60 0.12
N LEU A 86 -14.12 -8.06 0.49
CA LEU A 86 -13.97 -7.07 1.55
C LEU A 86 -13.55 -5.73 0.95
N PRO A 87 -13.99 -4.59 1.51
CA PRO A 87 -13.63 -3.25 1.04
C PRO A 87 -12.18 -2.91 1.44
N LEU A 88 -11.22 -3.71 0.98
CA LEU A 88 -9.80 -3.52 1.21
C LEU A 88 -9.17 -2.88 -0.02
N VAL A 89 -8.67 -1.67 0.13
CA VAL A 89 -7.97 -0.98 -0.95
C VAL A 89 -6.59 -1.62 -1.15
N GLN A 90 -6.28 -1.96 -2.40
CA GLN A 90 -5.01 -2.55 -2.82
C GLN A 90 -4.11 -1.46 -3.40
N GLY A 91 -2.81 -1.55 -3.14
CA GLY A 91 -1.85 -0.57 -3.67
C GLY A 91 -0.42 -0.94 -3.35
N THR A 92 0.48 0.01 -3.58
CA THR A 92 1.90 -0.13 -3.28
C THR A 92 2.14 -0.29 -1.77
N SER A 93 3.12 -1.11 -1.41
CA SER A 93 3.45 -1.39 -0.01
C SER A 93 4.76 -0.71 0.39
N PHE A 94 4.75 -0.05 1.55
CA PHE A 94 5.98 0.48 2.15
C PHE A 94 6.93 -0.61 2.65
N ALA A 95 6.45 -1.82 2.88
CA ALA A 95 7.28 -2.93 3.39
C ALA A 95 8.47 -3.26 2.48
N SER A 96 8.32 -3.07 1.17
CA SER A 96 9.37 -3.36 0.18
C SER A 96 10.20 -2.15 -0.24
N VAL A 97 9.83 -0.92 0.16
CA VAL A 97 10.50 0.31 -0.30
C VAL A 97 11.98 0.31 0.05
N ALA A 98 12.34 -0.01 1.29
CA ALA A 98 13.74 -0.05 1.72
C ALA A 98 14.58 -1.03 0.87
N THR A 99 14.05 -2.21 0.58
CA THR A 99 14.70 -3.22 -0.27
C THR A 99 14.83 -2.74 -1.71
N MET A 100 13.80 -2.10 -2.27
CA MET A 100 13.82 -1.56 -3.63
C MET A 100 14.86 -0.45 -3.76
N VAL A 101 14.93 0.46 -2.79
CA VAL A 101 15.95 1.51 -2.74
C VAL A 101 17.35 0.92 -2.61
N ALA A 102 17.52 -0.14 -1.83
CA ALA A 102 18.81 -0.84 -1.73
C ALA A 102 19.25 -1.46 -3.07
N ILE A 103 18.31 -2.03 -3.84
CA ILE A 103 18.59 -2.57 -5.19
C ILE A 103 19.04 -1.45 -6.13
N VAL A 104 18.36 -0.31 -6.10
CA VAL A 104 18.71 0.87 -6.91
C VAL A 104 20.13 1.35 -6.56
N ASN A 105 20.40 1.58 -5.28
CA ASN A 105 21.69 2.07 -4.79
C ASN A 105 22.84 1.05 -5.01
N GLY A 106 22.52 -0.24 -5.09
CA GLY A 106 23.45 -1.30 -5.46
C GLY A 106 23.81 -1.34 -6.94
N GLY A 107 23.34 -0.39 -7.75
CA GLY A 107 23.62 -0.28 -9.19
C GLY A 107 22.66 -1.07 -10.09
N GLY A 108 21.63 -1.71 -9.52
CA GLY A 108 20.64 -2.47 -10.30
C GLY A 108 19.64 -1.60 -11.08
N GLY A 109 19.48 -0.34 -10.68
CA GLY A 109 18.55 0.60 -11.30
C GLY A 109 17.08 0.15 -11.21
N ILE A 110 16.20 0.90 -11.89
CA ILE A 110 14.75 0.64 -11.87
C ILE A 110 14.36 -0.70 -12.53
N HIS A 111 15.11 -1.14 -13.53
CA HIS A 111 14.84 -2.42 -14.22
C HIS A 111 15.03 -3.63 -13.30
N ALA A 112 16.06 -3.59 -12.45
CA ALA A 112 16.27 -4.66 -11.46
C ALA A 112 15.17 -4.66 -10.39
N VAL A 113 14.66 -3.48 -10.02
CA VAL A 113 13.50 -3.37 -9.12
C VAL A 113 12.27 -4.04 -9.73
N PHE A 114 11.95 -3.76 -11.00
CA PHE A 114 10.81 -4.41 -11.68
C PHE A 114 10.99 -5.92 -11.78
N GLY A 115 12.20 -6.38 -12.11
CA GLY A 115 12.53 -7.81 -12.12
C GLY A 115 12.33 -8.46 -10.75
N ALA A 116 12.82 -7.82 -9.69
CA ALA A 116 12.63 -8.30 -8.31
C ALA A 116 11.14 -8.35 -7.90
N VAL A 117 10.35 -7.34 -8.30
CA VAL A 117 8.90 -7.30 -8.02
C VAL A 117 8.18 -8.45 -8.74
N LEU A 118 8.50 -8.72 -10.01
CA LEU A 118 7.90 -9.84 -10.76
C LEU A 118 8.23 -11.19 -10.11
N VAL A 119 9.50 -11.39 -9.73
CA VAL A 119 9.91 -12.63 -9.05
C VAL A 119 9.21 -12.74 -7.69
N ALA A 120 9.16 -11.66 -6.91
CA ALA A 120 8.49 -11.65 -5.61
C ALA A 120 6.98 -11.93 -5.75
N ALA A 121 6.33 -11.40 -6.78
CA ALA A 121 4.92 -11.66 -7.06
C ALA A 121 4.68 -13.14 -7.40
N LEU A 122 5.53 -13.74 -8.24
CA LEU A 122 5.44 -15.16 -8.59
C LEU A 122 5.65 -16.06 -7.36
N VAL A 123 6.69 -15.77 -6.59
CA VAL A 123 6.98 -16.52 -5.34
C VAL A 123 5.84 -16.36 -4.34
N GLY A 124 5.34 -15.13 -4.16
CA GLY A 124 4.20 -14.85 -3.29
C GLY A 124 2.93 -15.60 -3.71
N PHE A 125 2.65 -15.65 -5.01
CA PHE A 125 1.52 -16.41 -5.54
C PHE A 125 1.64 -17.91 -5.26
N LEU A 126 2.82 -18.49 -5.43
CA LEU A 126 3.08 -19.90 -5.15
C LEU A 126 3.01 -20.23 -3.64
N ILE A 127 3.44 -19.30 -2.78
CA ILE A 127 3.46 -19.48 -1.34
C ILE A 127 2.08 -19.21 -0.70
N ALA A 128 1.25 -18.39 -1.32
CA ALA A 128 -0.03 -17.94 -0.75
C ALA A 128 -0.89 -19.06 -0.15
N PRO A 129 -1.13 -20.22 -0.79
CA PRO A 129 -1.93 -21.30 -0.22
C PRO A 129 -1.29 -21.95 1.01
N PHE A 130 0.04 -21.94 1.07
CA PHE A 130 0.78 -22.47 2.22
C PHE A 130 0.83 -21.47 3.36
N PHE A 131 0.94 -20.18 3.02
CA PHE A 131 1.00 -19.10 3.99
C PHE A 131 -0.24 -19.02 4.87
N ALA A 132 -1.42 -19.32 4.34
CA ALA A 132 -2.66 -19.41 5.10
C ALA A 132 -2.59 -20.43 6.26
N ARG A 133 -1.76 -21.48 6.14
CA ARG A 133 -1.53 -22.44 7.22
C ARG A 133 -0.48 -21.96 8.22
N ILE A 134 0.48 -21.18 7.77
CA ILE A 134 1.61 -20.69 8.59
C ILE A 134 1.18 -19.49 9.42
N ILE A 135 0.25 -18.64 8.92
CA ILE A 135 -0.17 -17.40 9.57
C ILE A 135 -0.69 -17.62 11.00
N ARG A 136 -1.25 -18.79 11.29
CA ARG A 136 -1.71 -19.14 12.65
C ARG A 136 -0.57 -19.18 13.69
N PHE A 137 0.69 -19.31 13.25
CA PHE A 137 1.87 -19.29 14.12
C PHE A 137 2.43 -17.88 14.35
N PHE A 138 1.85 -16.86 13.66
CA PHE A 138 2.23 -15.46 13.83
C PHE A 138 1.31 -14.82 14.89
N PRO A 139 1.75 -14.70 16.14
CA PRO A 139 0.99 -13.99 17.14
C PRO A 139 0.87 -12.50 16.79
N PRO A 140 -0.18 -11.79 17.24
CA PRO A 140 -0.40 -10.36 16.96
C PRO A 140 0.81 -9.47 17.31
N VAL A 141 1.62 -9.88 18.29
CA VAL A 141 2.85 -9.17 18.69
C VAL A 141 3.85 -9.13 17.51
N VAL A 142 4.02 -10.22 16.77
CA VAL A 142 4.93 -10.26 15.61
C VAL A 142 4.46 -9.28 14.53
N THR A 143 3.15 -9.26 14.25
CA THR A 143 2.57 -8.31 13.31
C THR A 143 2.80 -6.86 13.77
N GLY A 144 2.61 -6.56 15.05
CA GLY A 144 2.86 -5.25 15.63
C GLY A 144 4.34 -4.83 15.49
N VAL A 145 5.26 -5.74 15.77
CA VAL A 145 6.71 -5.49 15.61
C VAL A 145 7.05 -5.19 14.15
N VAL A 146 6.55 -5.98 13.20
CA VAL A 146 6.80 -5.76 11.77
C VAL A 146 6.30 -4.38 11.33
N ILE A 147 5.07 -4.00 11.70
CA ILE A 147 4.50 -2.69 11.35
C ILE A 147 5.35 -1.55 11.96
N THR A 148 5.76 -1.70 13.22
CA THR A 148 6.62 -0.72 13.89
C THR A 148 7.98 -0.57 13.20
N MET A 149 8.60 -1.68 12.83
CA MET A 149 9.89 -1.68 12.10
C MET A 149 9.78 -1.03 10.73
N ILE A 150 8.68 -1.26 9.99
CA ILE A 150 8.41 -0.56 8.73
C ILE A 150 8.31 0.95 8.98
N GLY A 151 7.56 1.38 9.99
CA GLY A 151 7.42 2.80 10.35
C GLY A 151 8.78 3.44 10.69
N ILE A 152 9.59 2.79 11.50
CA ILE A 152 10.92 3.28 11.88
C ILE A 152 11.84 3.36 10.65
N SER A 153 11.81 2.37 9.75
CA SER A 153 12.64 2.35 8.54
C SER A 153 12.31 3.50 7.57
N LEU A 154 11.11 4.06 7.64
CA LEU A 154 10.66 5.19 6.82
C LEU A 154 10.94 6.55 7.45
N THR A 155 11.37 6.61 8.71
CA THR A 155 11.68 7.87 9.40
C THR A 155 12.71 8.74 8.64
N PRO A 156 13.81 8.19 8.08
CA PRO A 156 14.76 9.00 7.29
C PRO A 156 14.12 9.60 6.04
N VAL A 157 13.20 8.88 5.39
CA VAL A 157 12.47 9.36 4.22
C VAL A 157 11.55 10.53 4.59
N ALA A 158 10.81 10.38 5.68
CA ALA A 158 9.93 11.43 6.19
C ALA A 158 10.75 12.68 6.60
N ALA A 159 11.88 12.50 7.25
CA ALA A 159 12.79 13.59 7.60
C ALA A 159 13.32 14.31 6.35
N ASN A 160 13.74 13.56 5.32
CA ASN A 160 14.20 14.14 4.07
C ASN A 160 13.10 14.97 3.39
N TRP A 161 11.88 14.49 3.37
CA TRP A 161 10.74 15.23 2.80
C TRP A 161 10.38 16.48 3.60
N ALA A 162 10.41 16.40 4.91
CA ALA A 162 10.21 17.56 5.78
C ALA A 162 11.29 18.65 5.56
N MET A 163 12.49 18.25 5.16
CA MET A 163 13.57 19.16 4.83
C MET A 163 13.54 19.71 3.41
N GLY A 164 12.54 19.35 2.59
CA GLY A 164 12.37 19.84 1.22
C GLY A 164 12.56 18.79 0.11
N GLY A 165 12.88 17.54 0.48
CA GLY A 165 12.90 16.38 -0.44
C GLY A 165 14.17 16.24 -1.29
N ASP A 166 14.81 17.32 -1.70
CA ASP A 166 16.05 17.31 -2.47
C ASP A 166 17.21 17.91 -1.65
N ALA A 167 18.12 17.04 -1.21
CA ALA A 167 19.29 17.43 -0.42
C ALA A 167 20.27 18.38 -1.16
N LYS A 168 20.11 18.56 -2.47
CA LYS A 168 20.93 19.46 -3.30
C LYS A 168 20.24 20.80 -3.58
N ALA A 169 18.95 20.94 -3.26
CA ALA A 169 18.20 22.15 -3.49
C ALA A 169 18.62 23.28 -2.53
N GLU A 170 18.66 24.51 -3.03
CA GLU A 170 18.82 25.70 -2.18
C GLU A 170 17.61 25.76 -1.22
N GLY A 171 17.91 25.85 0.09
CA GLY A 171 16.87 25.86 1.13
C GLY A 171 16.55 24.49 1.75
N TYR A 172 17.26 23.43 1.37
CA TYR A 172 17.13 22.14 2.06
C TYR A 172 17.40 22.30 3.56
N GLY A 173 16.47 21.83 4.40
CA GLY A 173 16.56 21.96 5.87
C GLY A 173 16.26 23.35 6.40
N SER A 174 15.78 24.30 5.56
CA SER A 174 15.35 25.62 6.03
C SER A 174 14.02 25.54 6.80
N LEU A 175 13.81 26.47 7.76
CA LEU A 175 12.55 26.56 8.49
C LEU A 175 11.32 26.83 7.61
N ALA A 176 11.51 27.28 6.37
CA ALA A 176 10.42 27.49 5.42
C ALA A 176 9.84 26.16 4.86
N ASN A 177 10.54 25.05 5.03
CA ASN A 177 10.10 23.73 4.57
C ASN A 177 9.40 22.91 5.69
N ILE A 178 9.39 23.42 6.92
CA ILE A 178 8.75 22.84 8.10
C ILE A 178 7.47 23.60 8.43
#